data_7f31adda98807df1b6fd7e3eccd484bc
#
_entry.id   7f31adda98807df1b6fd7e3eccd484bc
#
_cell.length_a   1.000
_cell.length_b   1.000
_cell.length_c   1.000
_cell.angle_alpha   90.00
_cell.angle_beta   90.00
_cell.angle_gamma   90.00
#
_symmetry.space_group_name_H-M   'P 1'
#
loop_
_entity.id
_entity.type
_entity.pdbx_description
1 polymer ?
#
loop_
_entity_poly.entity_id
_entity_poly.type
_entity_poly.pdbx_seq_one_letter_code
_entity_poly.pdbx_strand_id
1 'polypeptide(L)'
;MTAYKDLTREELLGLKKELELQYEDAKGKGLKLDMSRGKPSEEQLDMTMPMMDIFNSHSDMRDDHGVDTRNYGNLEGIWSARKLLGDMLGVAPEKVIVFGTASLSVMYDSISRSMTHGVMGSTP
;
A
#
# COMPACT_ATOMS: atom_id res chain seq x y z
N MET A 1 -9.90 -18.02 -22.16
CA MET A 1 -8.54 -18.53 -22.47
C MET A 1 -8.55 -20.02 -22.21
N THR A 2 -8.27 -20.84 -23.20
CA THR A 2 -8.24 -22.31 -23.05
C THR A 2 -7.07 -22.69 -22.13
N ALA A 3 -7.29 -23.60 -21.18
CA ALA A 3 -6.21 -24.02 -20.30
C ALA A 3 -5.15 -24.81 -21.08
N TYR A 4 -3.87 -24.64 -20.78
CA TYR A 4 -2.77 -25.29 -21.51
C TYR A 4 -2.89 -26.82 -21.57
N LYS A 5 -3.48 -27.44 -20.53
CA LYS A 5 -3.73 -28.89 -20.48
C LYS A 5 -4.72 -29.40 -21.53
N ASP A 6 -5.54 -28.50 -22.08
CA ASP A 6 -6.60 -28.81 -23.03
C ASP A 6 -6.18 -28.54 -24.48
N LEU A 7 -4.93 -28.06 -24.69
CA LEU A 7 -4.35 -27.79 -25.99
C LEU A 7 -3.66 -29.05 -26.55
N THR A 8 -3.74 -29.21 -27.86
CA THR A 8 -2.98 -30.23 -28.58
C THR A 8 -1.49 -29.89 -28.59
N ARG A 9 -0.67 -30.91 -28.92
CA ARG A 9 0.78 -30.72 -29.05
C ARG A 9 1.15 -29.65 -30.10
N GLU A 10 0.42 -29.63 -31.21
CA GLU A 10 0.66 -28.67 -32.30
C GLU A 10 0.33 -27.25 -31.86
N GLU A 11 -0.80 -27.02 -31.18
CA GLU A 11 -1.20 -25.74 -30.62
C GLU A 11 -0.19 -25.24 -29.57
N LEU A 12 0.30 -26.11 -28.71
CA LEU A 12 1.34 -25.79 -27.72
C LEU A 12 2.66 -25.40 -28.39
N LEU A 13 3.07 -26.07 -29.46
CA LEU A 13 4.28 -25.70 -30.21
C LEU A 13 4.12 -24.37 -30.94
N GLY A 14 2.95 -24.11 -31.50
CA GLY A 14 2.61 -22.81 -32.09
C GLY A 14 2.67 -21.66 -31.07
N LEU A 15 2.01 -21.85 -29.94
CA LEU A 15 2.00 -20.91 -28.84
C LEU A 15 3.42 -20.67 -28.27
N LYS A 16 4.20 -21.74 -28.10
CA LYS A 16 5.59 -21.60 -27.65
C LYS A 16 6.39 -20.71 -28.58
N LYS A 17 6.30 -20.93 -29.90
CA LYS A 17 7.01 -20.11 -30.90
C LYS A 17 6.59 -18.64 -30.86
N GLU A 18 5.29 -18.38 -30.68
CA GLU A 18 4.76 -17.03 -30.56
C GLU A 18 5.31 -16.32 -29.29
N LEU A 19 5.27 -17.02 -28.15
CA LEU A 19 5.79 -16.49 -26.89
C LEU A 19 7.31 -16.26 -26.93
N GLU A 20 8.06 -17.11 -27.60
CA GLU A 20 9.50 -16.93 -27.82
C GLU A 20 9.78 -15.66 -28.63
N LEU A 21 8.99 -15.37 -29.67
CA LEU A 21 9.11 -14.15 -30.45
C LEU A 21 8.78 -12.91 -29.63
N GLN A 22 7.70 -12.94 -28.83
CA GLN A 22 7.33 -11.85 -27.95
C GLN A 22 8.41 -11.60 -26.87
N TYR A 23 9.00 -12.66 -26.34
CA TYR A 23 10.09 -12.56 -25.36
C TYR A 23 11.34 -11.90 -25.96
N GLU A 24 11.77 -12.33 -27.15
CA GLU A 24 12.94 -11.74 -27.82
C GLU A 24 12.69 -10.28 -28.24
N ASP A 25 11.45 -9.94 -28.66
CA ASP A 25 11.07 -8.53 -28.91
C ASP A 25 11.18 -7.69 -27.65
N ALA A 26 10.60 -8.17 -26.53
CA ALA A 26 10.69 -7.47 -25.25
C ALA A 26 12.13 -7.28 -24.78
N LYS A 27 12.95 -8.32 -24.93
CA LYS A 27 14.39 -8.29 -24.60
C LYS A 27 15.16 -7.32 -25.49
N GLY A 28 14.81 -7.27 -26.78
CA GLY A 28 15.42 -6.36 -27.76
C GLY A 28 15.17 -4.87 -27.47
N LYS A 29 14.10 -4.54 -26.69
CA LYS A 29 13.80 -3.16 -26.28
C LYS A 29 14.80 -2.59 -25.26
N GLY A 30 15.69 -3.40 -24.70
CA GLY A 30 16.75 -2.95 -23.79
C GLY A 30 16.22 -2.27 -22.51
N LEU A 31 15.02 -2.65 -22.08
CA LEU A 31 14.37 -2.08 -20.89
C LEU A 31 15.19 -2.37 -19.63
N LYS A 32 15.45 -1.33 -18.85
CA LYS A 32 16.11 -1.42 -17.54
C LYS A 32 15.04 -1.39 -16.44
N LEU A 33 14.32 -2.50 -16.28
CA LEU A 33 13.27 -2.63 -15.30
C LEU A 33 13.81 -3.28 -14.03
N ASP A 34 13.54 -2.64 -12.88
CA ASP A 34 13.81 -3.21 -11.55
C ASP A 34 12.48 -3.68 -10.94
N MET A 35 12.34 -4.99 -10.83
CA MET A 35 11.18 -5.64 -10.20
C MET A 35 11.48 -6.15 -8.79
N SER A 36 12.65 -5.85 -8.25
CA SER A 36 13.08 -6.35 -6.94
C SER A 36 12.28 -5.75 -5.78
N ARG A 37 11.74 -4.55 -5.97
CA ARG A 37 10.89 -3.85 -4.99
C ARG A 37 9.86 -2.97 -5.68
N GLY A 38 8.64 -2.93 -5.12
CA GLY A 38 7.64 -1.94 -5.50
C GLY A 38 8.02 -0.57 -4.92
N LYS A 39 8.64 0.28 -5.75
CA LYS A 39 8.97 1.67 -5.40
C LYS A 39 8.27 2.60 -6.38
N PRO A 40 7.74 3.74 -5.92
CA PRO A 40 7.32 4.80 -6.82
C PRO A 40 8.50 5.28 -7.68
N SER A 41 8.23 5.67 -8.93
CA SER A 41 9.23 6.34 -9.77
C SER A 41 9.50 7.76 -9.25
N GLU A 42 10.60 8.37 -9.71
CA GLU A 42 10.94 9.76 -9.38
C GLU A 42 9.80 10.72 -9.77
N GLU A 43 9.25 10.56 -10.96
CA GLU A 43 8.11 11.34 -11.45
C GLU A 43 6.86 11.21 -10.55
N GLN A 44 6.59 10.01 -10.03
CA GLN A 44 5.48 9.80 -9.08
C GLN A 44 5.75 10.48 -7.73
N LEU A 45 7.00 10.50 -7.28
CA LEU A 45 7.38 11.20 -6.04
C LEU A 45 7.29 12.72 -6.24
N ASP A 46 7.74 13.24 -7.38
CA ASP A 46 7.66 14.66 -7.72
C ASP A 46 6.21 15.18 -7.72
N MET A 47 5.24 14.34 -8.11
CA MET A 47 3.83 14.69 -8.04
C MET A 47 3.35 15.04 -6.62
N THR A 48 4.02 14.52 -5.60
CA THR A 48 3.67 14.76 -4.19
C THR A 48 4.42 15.93 -3.58
N MET A 49 5.47 16.46 -4.23
CA MET A 49 6.29 17.54 -3.69
C MET A 49 5.52 18.82 -3.33
N PRO A 50 4.48 19.25 -4.09
CA PRO A 50 3.68 20.41 -3.70
C PRO A 50 3.00 20.28 -2.33
N MET A 51 2.87 19.05 -1.78
CA MET A 51 2.36 18.84 -0.42
C MET A 51 3.26 19.51 0.64
N MET A 52 4.55 19.66 0.37
CA MET A 52 5.51 20.30 1.29
C MET A 52 5.24 21.79 1.48
N ASP A 53 4.57 22.43 0.53
CA ASP A 53 4.26 23.86 0.54
C ASP A 53 2.89 24.17 1.18
N ILE A 54 2.10 23.14 1.52
CA ILE A 54 0.77 23.32 2.14
C ILE A 54 0.90 23.84 3.57
N PHE A 55 1.92 23.41 4.30
CA PHE A 55 2.12 23.79 5.69
C PHE A 55 3.23 24.83 5.87
N ASN A 56 2.88 25.90 6.54
CA ASN A 56 3.81 26.96 6.91
C ASN A 56 3.40 27.57 8.27
N SER A 57 4.12 28.60 8.73
CA SER A 57 3.87 29.24 10.03
C SER A 57 2.49 29.90 10.16
N HIS A 58 1.76 30.06 9.07
CA HIS A 58 0.43 30.67 9.01
C HIS A 58 -0.69 29.66 8.78
N SER A 59 -0.35 28.37 8.59
CA SER A 59 -1.36 27.34 8.38
C SER A 59 -2.16 27.09 9.66
N ASP A 60 -3.46 26.88 9.50
CA ASP A 60 -4.28 26.35 10.59
C ASP A 60 -3.91 24.87 10.80
N MET A 61 -3.49 24.57 12.03
CA MET A 61 -3.06 23.23 12.43
C MET A 61 -4.15 22.50 13.22
N ARG A 62 -5.40 22.91 13.10
CA ARG A 62 -6.55 22.23 13.73
C ARG A 62 -7.26 21.37 12.72
N ASP A 63 -7.69 20.20 13.19
CA ASP A 63 -8.59 19.34 12.40
C ASP A 63 -10.04 19.87 12.45
N ASP A 64 -10.95 19.20 11.73
CA ASP A 64 -12.37 19.55 11.64
C ASP A 64 -13.10 19.56 13.01
N HIS A 65 -12.52 18.93 14.02
CA HIS A 65 -13.03 18.88 15.39
C HIS A 65 -12.32 19.85 16.32
N GLY A 66 -11.47 20.72 15.78
CA GLY A 66 -10.70 21.71 16.53
C GLY A 66 -9.51 21.17 17.30
N VAL A 67 -9.11 19.93 17.05
CA VAL A 67 -7.94 19.30 17.68
C VAL A 67 -6.67 19.87 17.07
N ASP A 68 -5.77 20.39 17.89
CA ASP A 68 -4.46 20.87 17.46
C ASP A 68 -3.55 19.67 17.10
N THR A 69 -3.26 19.53 15.81
CA THR A 69 -2.51 18.39 15.26
C THR A 69 -1.03 18.38 15.65
N ARG A 70 -0.54 19.45 16.26
CA ARG A 70 0.85 19.56 16.76
C ARG A 70 1.03 18.92 18.12
N ASN A 71 -0.06 18.52 18.79
CA ASN A 71 -0.03 17.97 20.13
C ASN A 71 -0.33 16.47 20.12
N TYR A 72 0.04 15.80 21.21
CA TYR A 72 -0.28 14.39 21.43
C TYR A 72 -1.63 14.22 22.15
N GLY A 73 -2.13 12.98 22.25
CA GLY A 73 -3.31 12.63 23.04
C GLY A 73 -4.38 11.87 22.26
N ASN A 74 -4.33 11.86 20.93
CA ASN A 74 -5.23 11.06 20.09
C ASN A 74 -4.58 9.71 19.78
N LEU A 75 -4.79 8.72 20.65
CA LEU A 75 -4.16 7.40 20.55
C LEU A 75 -4.48 6.66 19.25
N GLU A 76 -5.65 6.91 18.69
CA GLU A 76 -6.12 6.26 17.46
C GLU A 76 -5.84 7.09 16.20
N GLY A 77 -5.32 8.30 16.36
CA GLY A 77 -5.20 9.31 15.31
C GLY A 77 -6.35 10.30 15.31
N ILE A 78 -6.15 11.46 14.67
CA ILE A 78 -7.20 12.49 14.54
C ILE A 78 -8.35 12.01 13.68
N TRP A 79 -9.56 12.48 13.98
CA TRP A 79 -10.78 12.03 13.31
C TRP A 79 -10.72 12.22 11.79
N SER A 80 -10.25 13.37 11.32
CA SER A 80 -10.18 13.68 9.89
C SER A 80 -9.29 12.68 9.14
N ALA A 81 -8.15 12.27 9.73
CA ALA A 81 -7.28 11.26 9.14
C ALA A 81 -7.94 9.86 9.14
N ARG A 82 -8.58 9.48 10.24
CA ARG A 82 -9.32 8.21 10.35
C ARG A 82 -10.47 8.14 9.35
N LYS A 83 -11.19 9.25 9.18
CA LYS A 83 -12.26 9.34 8.19
C LYS A 83 -11.74 9.21 6.77
N LEU A 84 -10.70 9.96 6.41
CA LEU A 84 -10.07 9.89 5.08
C LEU A 84 -9.62 8.47 4.74
N LEU A 85 -8.89 7.85 5.64
CA LEU A 85 -8.39 6.48 5.45
C LEU A 85 -9.53 5.44 5.47
N GLY A 86 -10.53 5.64 6.30
CA GLY A 86 -11.73 4.81 6.33
C GLY A 86 -12.50 4.85 5.01
N ASP A 87 -12.70 6.04 4.45
CA ASP A 87 -13.36 6.22 3.15
C ASP A 87 -12.56 5.53 2.03
N MET A 88 -11.22 5.62 2.05
CA MET A 88 -10.34 4.94 1.08
C MET A 88 -10.41 3.41 1.19
N LEU A 89 -10.55 2.89 2.40
CA LEU A 89 -10.56 1.44 2.67
C LEU A 89 -11.99 0.84 2.66
N GLY A 90 -13.03 1.66 2.58
CA GLY A 90 -14.42 1.22 2.66
C GLY A 90 -14.83 0.72 4.05
N VAL A 91 -14.24 1.27 5.11
CA VAL A 91 -14.53 0.92 6.50
C VAL A 91 -14.93 2.15 7.33
N ALA A 92 -15.70 1.95 8.39
CA ALA A 92 -16.07 3.04 9.27
C ALA A 92 -14.85 3.62 10.01
N PRO A 93 -14.78 4.96 10.19
CA PRO A 93 -13.64 5.63 10.84
C PRO A 93 -13.31 5.08 12.24
N GLU A 94 -14.31 4.59 12.97
CA GLU A 94 -14.17 3.98 14.30
C GLU A 94 -13.32 2.69 14.27
N LYS A 95 -13.18 2.07 13.09
CA LYS A 95 -12.38 0.86 12.87
C LYS A 95 -10.97 1.16 12.37
N VAL A 96 -10.64 2.44 12.20
CA VAL A 96 -9.33 2.89 11.71
C VAL A 96 -8.49 3.38 12.86
N ILE A 97 -7.27 2.88 12.96
CA ILE A 97 -6.23 3.39 13.84
C ILE A 97 -5.09 3.86 12.95
N VAL A 98 -4.73 5.14 13.06
CA VAL A 98 -3.57 5.71 12.37
C VAL A 98 -2.34 5.43 13.21
N PHE A 99 -1.49 4.57 12.72
CA PHE A 99 -0.27 4.16 13.39
C PHE A 99 0.97 4.81 12.73
N GLY A 100 2.14 4.27 12.96
CA GLY A 100 3.37 4.74 12.31
C GLY A 100 3.52 4.27 10.86
N THR A 101 4.58 4.70 10.20
CA THR A 101 4.86 4.39 8.79
C THR A 101 5.51 3.01 8.56
N ALA A 102 5.99 2.36 9.62
CA ALA A 102 6.68 1.08 9.54
C ALA A 102 5.70 -0.09 9.67
N SER A 103 5.10 -0.53 8.55
CA SER A 103 4.11 -1.61 8.52
C SER A 103 4.61 -2.92 9.13
N LEU A 104 5.89 -3.27 8.96
CA LEU A 104 6.48 -4.46 9.56
C LEU A 104 6.50 -4.40 11.09
N SER A 105 6.74 -3.22 11.68
CA SER A 105 6.68 -3.02 13.13
C SER A 105 5.25 -3.18 13.64
N VAL A 106 4.27 -2.66 12.92
CA VAL A 106 2.84 -2.82 13.26
C VAL A 106 2.42 -4.28 13.20
N MET A 107 2.83 -5.01 12.17
CA MET A 107 2.56 -6.45 12.03
C MET A 107 3.19 -7.25 13.16
N TYR A 108 4.46 -6.99 13.48
CA TYR A 108 5.15 -7.65 14.58
C TYR A 108 4.45 -7.39 15.92
N ASP A 109 4.14 -6.13 16.23
CA ASP A 109 3.47 -5.76 17.48
C ASP A 109 2.10 -6.44 17.61
N SER A 110 1.31 -6.45 16.53
CA SER A 110 -0.01 -7.08 16.51
C SER A 110 0.07 -8.59 16.76
N ILE A 111 1.01 -9.28 16.09
CA ILE A 111 1.19 -10.72 16.26
C ILE A 111 1.75 -11.03 17.66
N SER A 112 2.77 -10.28 18.09
CA SER A 112 3.38 -10.45 19.40
C SER A 112 2.36 -10.28 20.53
N ARG A 113 1.52 -9.24 20.47
CA ARG A 113 0.43 -9.02 21.44
C ARG A 113 -0.59 -10.14 21.42
N SER A 114 -0.98 -10.60 20.25
CA SER A 114 -1.91 -11.73 20.12
C SER A 114 -1.35 -13.00 20.78
N MET A 115 -0.06 -13.24 20.64
CA MET A 115 0.62 -14.41 21.21
C MET A 115 0.85 -14.30 22.72
N THR A 116 1.02 -13.10 23.26
CA THR A 116 1.36 -12.88 24.66
C THR A 116 0.17 -12.52 25.56
N HIS A 117 -0.86 -11.90 25.00
CA HIS A 117 -2.03 -11.40 25.72
C HIS A 117 -3.35 -12.01 25.22
N GLY A 118 -3.29 -12.76 24.12
CA GLY A 118 -4.48 -13.27 23.44
C GLY A 118 -5.20 -12.20 22.61
N VAL A 119 -6.27 -12.64 21.98
CA VAL A 119 -7.21 -11.79 21.22
C VAL A 119 -8.63 -12.06 21.72
N MET A 120 -9.56 -11.16 21.38
CA MET A 120 -10.95 -11.18 21.83
C MET A 120 -11.51 -12.60 22.06
N GLY A 121 -11.59 -13.02 23.34
CA GLY A 121 -12.12 -14.32 23.75
C GLY A 121 -11.16 -15.52 23.64
N SER A 122 -9.93 -15.31 23.17
CA SER A 122 -8.90 -16.35 23.13
C SER A 122 -7.77 -16.00 24.09
N THR A 123 -7.31 -17.00 24.83
CA THR A 123 -6.08 -16.90 25.64
C THR A 123 -4.84 -17.01 24.73
N PRO A 124 -3.68 -16.51 25.19
CA PRO A 124 -2.40 -16.72 24.48
C PRO A 124 -2.10 -18.18 24.22
#